data_77caab54edb2a49293e08f97b0481018
#
_entry.id   77caab54edb2a49293e08f97b0481018
#
_cell.length_a   1.000
_cell.length_b   1.000
_cell.length_c   1.000
_cell.angle_alpha   90.00
_cell.angle_beta   90.00
_cell.angle_gamma   90.00
#
_symmetry.space_group_name_H-M   'P 1'
#
loop_
_entity.id
_entity.type
_entity.pdbx_description
1 polymer ?
#
loop_
_entity_poly.entity_id
_entity_poly.type
_entity_poly.pdbx_seq_one_letter_code
_entity_poly.pdbx_strand_id
1 'polypeptide(L)'
;MAVDNVYLGNPNLKNANTQIEFTQEQILEFVACRHDPVYFAKKYIKIVSLDEGLVNFNLYPFQEKLVRNFHENRFNICKMPRQTGKSTTVVSYLLHYAVFNDNVNIAIFTLSLNTA
;
A
#
# COMPACT_ATOMS: atom_id res chain seq x y z
N MET A 1 -27.88 -22.36 -5.71
CA MET A 1 -27.98 -21.10 -4.96
C MET A 1 -26.59 -20.71 -4.45
N ALA A 2 -26.17 -19.54 -4.79
CA ALA A 2 -24.86 -19.08 -4.35
C ALA A 2 -24.88 -18.92 -2.82
N VAL A 3 -23.91 -19.56 -2.16
CA VAL A 3 -23.72 -19.35 -0.74
C VAL A 3 -23.15 -17.95 -0.55
N ASP A 4 -23.80 -17.19 0.30
CA ASP A 4 -23.30 -15.87 0.64
C ASP A 4 -22.03 -16.01 1.49
N ASN A 5 -20.89 -15.83 0.85
CA ASN A 5 -19.58 -15.93 1.49
C ASN A 5 -19.13 -14.63 2.13
N VAL A 6 -20.01 -13.63 2.16
CA VAL A 6 -19.69 -12.32 2.71
C VAL A 6 -20.33 -12.13 4.07
N TYR A 7 -19.65 -11.43 4.95
CA TYR A 7 -20.13 -11.18 6.30
C TYR A 7 -21.15 -10.05 6.30
N LEU A 8 -22.35 -10.35 6.76
CA LEU A 8 -23.47 -9.39 6.85
C LEU A 8 -23.76 -8.66 5.54
N GLY A 9 -23.58 -9.33 4.40
CA GLY A 9 -23.81 -8.74 3.10
C GLY A 9 -22.76 -7.74 2.61
N ASN A 10 -21.67 -7.57 3.35
CA ASN A 10 -20.59 -6.68 2.96
C ASN A 10 -19.63 -7.39 1.98
N PRO A 11 -19.53 -6.94 0.71
CA PRO A 11 -18.70 -7.61 -0.27
C PRO A 11 -17.19 -7.56 0.03
N ASN A 12 -16.78 -6.68 0.93
CA ASN A 12 -15.38 -6.55 1.31
C ASN A 12 -14.97 -7.46 2.47
N LEU A 13 -15.92 -8.12 3.11
CA LEU A 13 -15.68 -9.00 4.24
C LEU A 13 -16.20 -10.39 3.95
N LYS A 14 -15.35 -11.39 4.15
CA LYS A 14 -15.77 -12.78 4.03
C LYS A 14 -16.24 -13.32 5.38
N ASN A 15 -17.11 -14.31 5.34
CA ASN A 15 -17.51 -15.04 6.53
C ASN A 15 -16.33 -15.82 7.12
N ALA A 16 -16.41 -16.15 8.42
CA ALA A 16 -15.42 -16.99 9.07
C ALA A 16 -15.34 -18.34 8.37
N ASN A 17 -14.14 -18.90 8.30
CA ASN A 17 -13.84 -20.20 7.71
C ASN A 17 -14.18 -20.32 6.21
N THR A 18 -14.35 -19.19 5.52
CA THR A 18 -14.52 -19.19 4.07
C THR A 18 -13.18 -19.43 3.40
N GLN A 19 -13.09 -20.48 2.61
CA GLN A 19 -11.92 -20.74 1.79
C GLN A 19 -12.07 -20.04 0.44
N ILE A 20 -11.02 -19.33 0.06
CA ILE A 20 -10.95 -18.66 -1.24
C ILE A 20 -9.88 -19.37 -2.05
N GLU A 21 -10.28 -19.91 -3.20
CA GLU A 21 -9.34 -20.49 -4.13
C GLU A 21 -8.78 -19.39 -5.04
N PHE A 22 -7.46 -19.35 -5.15
CA PHE A 22 -6.78 -18.40 -6.02
C PHE A 22 -6.37 -19.09 -7.32
N THR A 23 -6.56 -18.38 -8.43
CA THR A 23 -6.05 -18.84 -9.72
C THR A 23 -4.52 -18.73 -9.73
N GLN A 24 -3.89 -19.48 -10.63
CA GLN A 24 -2.44 -19.42 -10.78
C GLN A 24 -1.98 -18.00 -11.13
N GLU A 25 -2.73 -17.30 -11.95
CA GLU A 25 -2.43 -15.91 -12.33
C GLU A 25 -2.46 -14.99 -11.11
N GLN A 26 -3.44 -15.16 -10.22
CA GLN A 26 -3.53 -14.38 -9.00
C GLN A 26 -2.35 -14.64 -8.07
N ILE A 27 -1.91 -15.89 -7.97
CA ILE A 27 -0.75 -16.23 -7.14
C ILE A 27 0.52 -15.60 -7.70
N LEU A 28 0.73 -15.66 -9.00
CA LEU A 28 1.89 -15.04 -9.65
C LEU A 28 1.89 -13.52 -9.46
N GLU A 29 0.72 -12.90 -9.60
CA GLU A 29 0.56 -11.47 -9.37
C GLU A 29 0.86 -11.10 -7.91
N PHE A 30 0.39 -11.88 -6.95
CA PHE A 30 0.67 -11.67 -5.54
C PHE A 30 2.17 -11.72 -5.26
N VAL A 31 2.86 -12.72 -5.82
CA VAL A 31 4.31 -12.85 -5.64
C VAL A 31 5.05 -11.68 -6.26
N ALA A 32 4.66 -11.24 -7.45
CA ALA A 32 5.26 -10.08 -8.10
C ALA A 32 5.10 -8.81 -7.27
N CYS A 33 3.92 -8.57 -6.74
CA CYS A 33 3.65 -7.41 -5.88
C CYS A 33 4.44 -7.46 -4.57
N ARG A 34 4.57 -8.65 -3.99
CA ARG A 34 5.33 -8.83 -2.75
C ARG A 34 6.81 -8.48 -2.93
N HIS A 35 7.40 -8.85 -4.04
CA HIS A 35 8.81 -8.63 -4.30
C HIS A 35 9.12 -7.21 -4.77
N ASP A 36 8.18 -6.54 -5.40
CA ASP A 36 8.40 -5.20 -5.94
C ASP A 36 7.35 -4.22 -5.39
N PRO A 37 7.69 -3.44 -4.37
CA PRO A 37 6.75 -2.46 -3.82
C PRO A 37 6.42 -1.32 -4.79
N VAL A 38 7.30 -1.01 -5.73
CA VAL A 38 7.02 -0.01 -6.78
C VAL A 38 5.96 -0.51 -7.74
N TYR A 39 6.05 -1.76 -8.15
CA TYR A 39 5.03 -2.38 -9.01
C TYR A 39 3.67 -2.40 -8.33
N PHE A 40 3.64 -2.79 -7.06
CA PHE A 40 2.42 -2.77 -6.27
C PHE A 40 1.82 -1.36 -6.18
N ALA A 41 2.65 -0.36 -5.90
CA ALA A 41 2.18 1.02 -5.79
C ALA A 41 1.59 1.53 -7.11
N LYS A 42 2.26 1.29 -8.21
CA LYS A 42 1.78 1.75 -9.52
C LYS A 42 0.48 1.09 -9.95
N LYS A 43 0.29 -0.17 -9.62
CA LYS A 43 -0.85 -0.93 -10.10
C LYS A 43 -2.07 -0.86 -9.18
N TYR A 44 -1.86 -0.87 -7.88
CA TYR A 44 -2.95 -1.04 -6.92
C TYR A 44 -3.21 0.16 -6.03
N ILE A 45 -2.24 1.03 -5.83
CA ILE A 45 -2.45 2.21 -5.00
C ILE A 45 -3.03 3.33 -5.84
N LYS A 46 -4.07 3.95 -5.31
CA LYS A 46 -4.74 5.08 -5.94
C LYS A 46 -4.65 6.29 -5.04
N ILE A 47 -4.49 7.43 -5.66
CA ILE A 47 -4.45 8.73 -4.98
C ILE A 47 -5.54 9.64 -5.55
N VAL A 48 -5.92 10.64 -4.77
CA VAL A 48 -6.89 11.62 -5.22
C VAL A 48 -6.16 12.78 -5.88
N SER A 49 -6.48 13.00 -7.15
CA SER A 49 -6.03 14.17 -7.90
C SER A 49 -7.10 15.24 -7.86
N LEU A 50 -6.70 16.50 -7.76
CA LEU A 50 -7.63 17.62 -7.77
C LEU A 50 -8.36 17.75 -9.12
N ASP A 51 -7.68 17.39 -10.21
CA ASP A 51 -8.20 17.54 -11.55
C ASP A 51 -8.94 16.33 -12.07
N GLU A 52 -8.46 15.13 -11.73
CA GLU A 52 -8.93 13.87 -12.33
C GLU A 52 -9.64 12.95 -11.34
N GLY A 53 -9.71 13.32 -10.06
CA GLY A 53 -10.29 12.48 -9.02
C GLY A 53 -9.37 11.34 -8.63
N LEU A 54 -9.92 10.12 -8.52
CA LEU A 54 -9.16 8.95 -8.07
C LEU A 54 -8.36 8.37 -9.24
N VAL A 55 -7.04 8.44 -9.14
CA VAL A 55 -6.11 8.00 -10.19
C VAL A 55 -5.06 7.06 -9.62
N ASN A 56 -4.45 6.26 -10.50
CA ASN A 56 -3.35 5.39 -10.10
C ASN A 56 -2.14 6.24 -9.65
N PHE A 57 -1.42 5.71 -8.69
CA PHE A 57 -0.22 6.38 -8.18
C PHE A 57 0.95 6.14 -9.13
N ASN A 58 1.18 7.08 -10.02
CA ASN A 58 2.34 7.07 -10.91
C ASN A 58 3.50 7.78 -10.22
N LEU A 59 4.42 6.99 -9.67
CA LEU A 59 5.54 7.52 -8.90
C LEU A 59 6.51 8.25 -9.81
N TYR A 60 7.00 9.40 -9.34
CA TYR A 60 8.16 10.04 -9.96
C TYR A 60 9.43 9.21 -9.70
N PRO A 61 10.49 9.37 -10.51
CA PRO A 61 11.71 8.59 -10.31
C PRO A 61 12.31 8.69 -8.91
N PHE A 62 12.26 9.85 -8.28
CA PHE A 62 12.77 10.01 -6.91
C PHE A 62 11.90 9.27 -5.88
N GLN A 63 10.60 9.18 -6.12
CA GLN A 63 9.69 8.42 -5.26
C GLN A 63 9.93 6.92 -5.39
N GLU A 64 10.17 6.43 -6.59
CA GLU A 64 10.55 5.04 -6.82
C GLU A 64 11.84 4.68 -6.10
N LYS A 65 12.83 5.55 -6.19
CA LYS A 65 14.10 5.37 -5.48
C LYS A 65 13.89 5.33 -3.97
N LEU A 66 13.04 6.19 -3.45
CA LEU A 66 12.73 6.24 -2.04
C LEU A 66 12.06 4.95 -1.56
N VAL A 67 11.09 4.44 -2.30
CA VAL A 67 10.41 3.18 -1.99
C VAL A 67 11.39 2.01 -2.01
N ARG A 68 12.27 1.96 -3.01
CA ARG A 68 13.29 0.91 -3.09
C ARG A 68 14.28 0.98 -1.92
N ASN A 69 14.65 2.18 -1.51
CA ASN A 69 15.52 2.36 -0.34
C ASN A 69 14.84 1.86 0.94
N PHE A 70 13.57 2.12 1.12
CA PHE A 70 12.81 1.59 2.26
C PHE A 70 12.77 0.07 2.26
N HIS A 71 12.65 -0.52 1.10
CA HIS A 71 12.57 -1.98 0.96
C HIS A 71 13.91 -2.68 1.21
N GLU A 72 14.99 -2.07 0.78
CA GLU A 72 16.32 -2.66 0.84
C GLU A 72 17.06 -2.39 2.14
N ASN A 73 16.73 -1.31 2.86
CA ASN A 73 17.45 -0.87 4.04
C ASN A 73 16.53 -0.82 5.25
N ARG A 74 17.03 -1.29 6.37
CA ARG A 74 16.29 -1.30 7.63
C ARG A 74 16.06 0.11 8.18
N PHE A 75 17.06 0.97 8.08
CA PHE A 75 17.01 2.34 8.60
C PHE A 75 17.18 3.32 7.45
N ASN A 76 16.29 4.31 7.40
CA ASN A 76 16.29 5.31 6.35
C ASN A 76 16.05 6.69 6.93
N ILE A 77 16.84 7.66 6.48
CA ILE A 77 16.65 9.07 6.78
C ILE A 77 16.46 9.79 5.44
N CYS A 78 15.32 10.44 5.28
CA CYS A 78 14.99 11.12 4.04
C CYS A 78 14.73 12.58 4.29
N LYS A 79 15.50 13.44 3.65
CA LYS A 79 15.32 14.89 3.70
C LYS A 79 14.77 15.35 2.36
N MET A 80 13.55 15.84 2.37
CA MET A 80 12.85 16.25 1.15
C MET A 80 12.12 17.56 1.38
N PRO A 81 11.96 18.40 0.33
CA PRO A 81 11.17 19.61 0.43
C PRO A 81 9.70 19.31 0.71
N ARG A 82 8.96 20.33 1.10
CA ARG A 82 7.51 20.24 1.26
C ARG A 82 6.84 20.02 -0.09
N GLN A 83 5.66 19.39 -0.07
CA GLN A 83 4.81 19.18 -1.25
C GLN A 83 5.46 18.34 -2.35
N THR A 84 6.33 17.39 -1.95
CA THR A 84 6.93 16.44 -2.90
C THR A 84 6.25 15.08 -2.90
N GLY A 85 5.11 14.97 -2.21
CA GLY A 85 4.42 13.69 -2.11
C GLY A 85 5.10 12.67 -1.21
N LYS A 86 5.96 13.12 -0.30
CA LYS A 86 6.70 12.21 0.59
C LYS A 86 5.80 11.40 1.50
N SER A 87 4.77 12.03 2.07
CA SER A 87 3.82 11.34 2.94
C SER A 87 3.05 10.26 2.17
N THR A 88 2.60 10.56 0.97
CA THR A 88 1.92 9.61 0.10
C THR A 88 2.83 8.44 -0.24
N THR A 89 4.09 8.70 -0.56
CA THR A 89 5.09 7.68 -0.88
C THR A 89 5.35 6.77 0.33
N VAL A 90 5.54 7.37 1.51
CA VAL A 90 5.77 6.61 2.75
C VAL A 90 4.56 5.73 3.08
N VAL A 91 3.36 6.29 3.01
CA VAL A 91 2.13 5.54 3.31
C VAL A 91 1.93 4.41 2.31
N SER A 92 2.26 4.62 1.03
CA SER A 92 2.16 3.56 0.03
C SER A 92 3.08 2.38 0.36
N TYR A 93 4.31 2.65 0.79
CA TYR A 93 5.21 1.59 1.22
C TYR A 93 4.74 0.91 2.50
N LEU A 94 4.22 1.65 3.47
CA LEU A 94 3.68 1.07 4.70
C LEU A 94 2.48 0.18 4.41
N LEU A 95 1.65 0.53 3.46
CA LEU A 95 0.53 -0.31 3.03
C LEU A 95 1.04 -1.62 2.42
N HIS A 96 2.04 -1.55 1.54
CA HIS A 96 2.70 -2.74 1.00
C HIS A 96 3.24 -3.62 2.12
N TYR A 97 3.94 -3.03 3.07
CA TYR A 97 4.52 -3.76 4.20
C TYR A 97 3.45 -4.46 5.04
N ALA A 98 2.35 -3.78 5.32
CA ALA A 98 1.26 -4.35 6.10
C ALA A 98 0.54 -5.48 5.36
N VAL A 99 0.36 -5.36 4.05
CA VAL A 99 -0.36 -6.36 3.24
C VAL A 99 0.45 -7.65 3.10
N PHE A 100 1.77 -7.54 2.92
CA PHE A 100 2.62 -8.69 2.57
C PHE A 100 3.40 -9.27 3.75
N ASN A 101 3.21 -8.76 4.96
CA ASN A 101 3.85 -9.29 6.16
C ASN A 101 2.80 -9.54 7.24
N ASP A 102 2.91 -10.67 7.90
CA ASP A 102 2.00 -11.03 8.97
C ASP A 102 2.49 -10.51 10.32
N ASN A 103 1.56 -10.17 11.19
CA ASN A 103 1.83 -9.82 12.58
C ASN A 103 2.84 -8.68 12.74
N VAL A 104 2.70 -7.63 11.93
CA VAL A 104 3.55 -6.46 12.01
C VAL A 104 2.79 -5.30 12.66
N ASN A 105 3.52 -4.49 13.41
CA ASN A 105 3.00 -3.27 14.00
C ASN A 105 3.66 -2.07 13.33
N ILE A 106 2.85 -1.11 12.92
CA ILE A 106 3.33 0.10 12.27
C ILE A 106 2.89 1.29 13.12
N ALA A 107 3.86 2.13 13.50
CA ALA A 107 3.59 3.33 14.25
C ALA A 107 4.12 4.54 13.47
N ILE A 108 3.31 5.58 13.37
CA ILE A 108 3.69 6.82 12.71
C ILE A 108 3.73 7.91 13.77
N PHE A 109 4.92 8.46 13.98
CA PHE A 109 5.12 9.55 14.90
C PHE A 109 5.37 10.84 14.12
N THR A 110 4.69 11.88 14.49
CA THR A 110 4.90 13.18 13.91
C THR A 110 5.08 14.20 15.04
N LEU A 111 6.03 15.11 14.83
CA LEU A 111 6.17 16.23 15.72
C LEU A 111 5.11 17.26 15.33
N SER A 112 4.09 17.37 16.13
CA SER A 112 3.11 18.43 15.95
C SER A 112 3.66 19.71 16.55
N LEU A 113 3.91 20.67 15.70
CA LEU A 113 4.19 22.04 16.15
C LEU A 113 2.89 22.80 16.39
N ASN A 114 1.88 22.10 16.81
CA ASN A 114 0.63 22.76 17.14
C ASN A 114 0.79 23.55 18.41
N THR A 115 1.28 24.72 18.23
CA THR A 115 1.44 25.71 19.26
C THR A 115 0.29 26.67 19.28
N ALA A 116 -0.86 26.18 18.93
CA ALA A 116 -2.02 27.05 18.87
C ALA A 116 -2.19 27.84 20.15
#